data_a1bdcacde2424121c5ad5b40b49dc49a
#
_entry.id   a1bdcacde2424121c5ad5b40b49dc49a
#
_cell.length_a   1.000
_cell.length_b   1.000
_cell.length_c   1.000
_cell.angle_alpha   90.00
_cell.angle_beta   90.00
_cell.angle_gamma   90.00
#
_symmetry.space_group_name_H-M   'P 1'
#
loop_
_entity.id
_entity.type
_entity.pdbx_description
1 polymer ?
#
loop_
_entity_poly.entity_id
_entity_poly.type
_entity_poly.pdbx_seq_one_letter_code
_entity_poly.pdbx_strand_id
1 'polypeptide(L)'
;LREDAKGLFIKAKVSDTSMGRDVKVLLKDGVLNELSIGYDPVVFDYDESGIRHLREVKLWEVSIVTWAMNPEATITGYKAAEAADRAAKIVSDAASDVKEGRKISSARLKTLKDAAKTLDALITEFEGEKAASRKPQTKPAASRAQKSQTPTIEITF
;
A
#
# COMPACT_ATOMS: atom_id res chain seq x y z
N LEU A 1 -2.33 0.01 9.06
CA LEU A 1 -3.54 -0.66 8.62
C LEU A 1 -4.68 0.33 8.51
N ARG A 2 -5.47 0.24 7.46
CA ARG A 2 -6.68 1.04 7.26
C ARG A 2 -7.68 0.19 6.48
N GLU A 3 -8.91 0.17 6.94
CA GLU A 3 -10.03 -0.45 6.23
C GLU A 3 -10.74 0.63 5.38
N ASP A 4 -11.08 0.30 4.15
CA ASP A 4 -11.85 1.16 3.25
C ASP A 4 -12.81 0.32 2.37
N ALA A 5 -13.49 0.95 1.43
CA ALA A 5 -14.48 0.28 0.57
C ALA A 5 -13.92 -0.82 -0.34
N LYS A 6 -12.60 -0.91 -0.50
CA LYS A 6 -11.92 -1.95 -1.27
C LYS A 6 -11.43 -3.11 -0.40
N GLY A 7 -11.31 -2.89 0.92
CA GLY A 7 -10.82 -3.88 1.86
C GLY A 7 -9.76 -3.33 2.80
N LEU A 8 -8.88 -4.20 3.30
CA LEU A 8 -7.82 -3.86 4.24
C LEU A 8 -6.57 -3.35 3.51
N PHE A 9 -6.32 -2.04 3.61
CA PHE A 9 -5.09 -1.43 3.11
C PHE A 9 -3.95 -1.52 4.13
N ILE A 10 -2.79 -1.96 3.66
CA ILE A 10 -1.58 -2.11 4.48
C ILE A 10 -0.45 -1.29 3.88
N LYS A 11 0.26 -0.55 4.75
CA LYS A 11 1.54 0.06 4.42
C LYS A 11 2.59 -0.44 5.41
N ALA A 12 3.62 -1.08 4.90
CA ALA A 12 4.70 -1.64 5.70
C ALA A 12 6.07 -1.28 5.12
N LYS A 13 7.10 -1.29 5.98
CA LYS A 13 8.49 -1.09 5.60
C LYS A 13 9.21 -2.45 5.62
N VAL A 14 9.85 -2.80 4.52
CA VAL A 14 10.73 -3.97 4.47
C VAL A 14 12.07 -3.60 5.12
N SER A 15 12.42 -4.27 6.22
CA SER A 15 13.66 -4.04 6.97
C SER A 15 14.90 -4.38 6.13
N ASP A 16 16.03 -3.71 6.42
CA ASP A 16 17.28 -3.92 5.69
C ASP A 16 18.11 -5.07 6.31
N THR A 17 17.52 -6.27 6.34
CA THR A 17 18.17 -7.54 6.67
C THR A 17 18.59 -8.26 5.40
N SER A 18 19.33 -9.37 5.48
CA SER A 18 19.62 -10.22 4.33
C SER A 18 18.33 -10.66 3.64
N MET A 19 17.39 -11.24 4.39
CA MET A 19 16.08 -11.65 3.89
C MET A 19 15.28 -10.46 3.32
N GLY A 20 15.29 -9.31 3.98
CA GLY A 20 14.59 -8.11 3.49
C GLY A 20 15.16 -7.58 2.18
N ARG A 21 16.47 -7.70 1.95
CA ARG A 21 17.10 -7.35 0.66
C ARG A 21 16.65 -8.32 -0.44
N ASP A 22 16.62 -9.61 -0.15
CA ASP A 22 16.13 -10.62 -1.09
C ASP A 22 14.67 -10.40 -1.45
N VAL A 23 13.81 -10.14 -0.46
CA VAL A 23 12.39 -9.79 -0.68
C VAL A 23 12.25 -8.54 -1.56
N LYS A 24 13.05 -7.49 -1.33
CA LYS A 24 13.03 -6.28 -2.16
C LYS A 24 13.37 -6.58 -3.63
N VAL A 25 14.32 -7.48 -3.89
CA VAL A 25 14.66 -7.92 -5.23
C VAL A 25 13.49 -8.66 -5.86
N LEU A 26 12.91 -9.64 -5.15
CA LEU A 26 11.78 -10.44 -5.64
C LEU A 26 10.51 -9.61 -5.90
N LEU A 27 10.25 -8.59 -5.08
CA LEU A 27 9.18 -7.61 -5.31
C LEU A 27 9.44 -6.78 -6.58
N LYS A 28 10.70 -6.35 -6.79
CA LYS A 28 11.10 -5.59 -7.97
C LYS A 28 10.95 -6.39 -9.25
N ASP A 29 11.34 -7.66 -9.21
CA ASP A 29 11.26 -8.58 -10.35
C ASP A 29 9.82 -9.09 -10.59
N GLY A 30 8.88 -8.77 -9.67
CA GLY A 30 7.48 -9.16 -9.76
C GLY A 30 7.22 -10.63 -9.43
N VAL A 31 8.20 -11.31 -8.82
CA VAL A 31 8.07 -12.70 -8.35
C VAL A 31 7.16 -12.76 -7.11
N LEU A 32 7.30 -11.77 -6.22
CA LEU A 32 6.42 -11.57 -5.07
C LEU A 32 5.54 -10.35 -5.33
N ASN A 33 4.25 -10.54 -5.46
CA ASN A 33 3.30 -9.48 -5.78
C ASN A 33 1.96 -9.61 -5.06
N GLU A 34 1.78 -10.63 -4.24
CA GLU A 34 0.54 -10.94 -3.57
C GLU A 34 0.69 -10.97 -2.05
N LEU A 35 -0.43 -10.82 -1.36
CA LEU A 35 -0.52 -10.83 0.10
C LEU A 35 -1.44 -11.94 0.58
N SER A 36 -1.11 -12.52 1.73
CA SER A 36 -1.99 -13.41 2.48
C SER A 36 -2.15 -12.93 3.92
N ILE A 37 -3.14 -13.41 4.61
CA ILE A 37 -3.40 -13.09 6.02
C ILE A 37 -3.46 -14.35 6.86
N GLY A 38 -2.93 -14.28 8.09
CA GLY A 38 -3.19 -15.24 9.15
C GLY A 38 -4.24 -14.65 10.08
N TYR A 39 -5.36 -15.39 10.30
CA TYR A 39 -6.48 -14.90 11.09
C TYR A 39 -7.26 -16.03 11.78
N ASP A 40 -7.99 -15.68 12.85
CA ASP A 40 -9.04 -16.50 13.43
C ASP A 40 -10.41 -15.94 13.02
N PRO A 41 -11.35 -16.76 12.53
CA PRO A 41 -12.72 -16.32 12.28
C PRO A 41 -13.43 -16.08 13.62
N VAL A 42 -13.98 -14.87 13.82
CA VAL A 42 -14.72 -14.50 15.01
C VAL A 42 -16.23 -14.59 14.77
N VAL A 43 -16.69 -14.00 13.65
CA VAL A 43 -18.08 -14.07 13.20
C VAL A 43 -18.09 -14.54 11.75
N PHE A 44 -18.84 -15.58 11.48
CA PHE A 44 -19.02 -16.12 10.13
C PHE A 44 -20.36 -16.85 10.00
N ASP A 45 -20.82 -16.97 8.79
CA ASP A 45 -22.01 -17.73 8.42
C ASP A 45 -21.75 -18.56 7.14
N TYR A 46 -22.69 -19.43 6.78
CA TYR A 46 -22.68 -20.15 5.51
C TYR A 46 -23.94 -19.82 4.74
N ASP A 47 -23.81 -19.62 3.45
CA ASP A 47 -24.98 -19.50 2.57
C ASP A 47 -25.58 -20.87 2.19
N GLU A 48 -26.68 -20.84 1.42
CA GLU A 48 -27.35 -22.05 0.96
C GLU A 48 -26.49 -22.95 0.06
N SER A 49 -25.44 -22.39 -0.53
CA SER A 49 -24.48 -23.09 -1.38
C SER A 49 -23.30 -23.68 -0.58
N GLY A 50 -23.26 -23.46 0.73
CA GLY A 50 -22.18 -23.90 1.62
C GLY A 50 -20.94 -23.01 1.56
N ILE A 51 -21.01 -21.81 0.97
CA ILE A 51 -19.94 -20.84 0.96
C ILE A 51 -19.89 -20.15 2.33
N ARG A 52 -18.69 -20.11 2.92
CA ARG A 52 -18.47 -19.46 4.20
C ARG A 52 -18.20 -17.97 4.01
N HIS A 53 -19.05 -17.13 4.60
CA HIS A 53 -18.90 -15.69 4.67
C HIS A 53 -18.26 -15.29 5.99
N LEU A 54 -17.09 -14.68 5.94
CA LEU A 54 -16.40 -14.13 7.10
C LEU A 54 -16.89 -12.69 7.34
N ARG A 55 -17.47 -12.44 8.51
CA ARG A 55 -18.01 -11.13 8.90
C ARG A 55 -17.06 -10.37 9.82
N GLU A 56 -16.37 -11.12 10.69
CA GLU A 56 -15.39 -10.57 11.61
C GLU A 56 -14.23 -11.55 11.74
N VAL A 57 -13.00 -11.06 11.63
CA VAL A 57 -11.80 -11.86 11.80
C VAL A 57 -10.84 -11.20 12.79
N LYS A 58 -10.12 -11.99 13.56
CA LYS A 58 -9.00 -11.56 14.36
C LYS A 58 -7.73 -11.72 13.53
N LEU A 59 -7.23 -10.62 12.99
CA LEU A 59 -6.02 -10.62 12.19
C LEU A 59 -4.78 -10.83 13.07
N TRP A 60 -3.93 -11.78 12.69
CA TRP A 60 -2.66 -12.07 13.35
C TRP A 60 -1.47 -11.54 12.56
N GLU A 61 -1.42 -11.82 11.27
CA GLU A 61 -0.32 -11.44 10.41
C GLU A 61 -0.78 -11.13 9.00
N VAL A 62 0.10 -10.43 8.27
CA VAL A 62 0.01 -10.27 6.83
C VAL A 62 1.34 -10.69 6.23
N SER A 63 1.31 -11.60 5.28
CA SER A 63 2.48 -12.20 4.66
C SER A 63 2.56 -11.86 3.19
N ILE A 64 3.78 -11.58 2.71
CA ILE A 64 4.08 -11.50 1.28
C ILE A 64 4.23 -12.91 0.75
N VAL A 65 3.48 -13.27 -0.27
CA VAL A 65 3.44 -14.64 -0.82
C VAL A 65 3.56 -14.63 -2.34
N THR A 66 3.92 -15.77 -2.90
CA THR A 66 3.94 -16.00 -4.35
C THR A 66 2.56 -16.41 -4.88
N TRP A 67 1.69 -16.91 -4.00
CA TRP A 67 0.36 -17.41 -4.34
C TRP A 67 -0.62 -17.12 -3.21
N ALA A 68 -1.45 -16.14 -3.39
CA ALA A 68 -2.48 -15.77 -2.42
C ALA A 68 -3.75 -16.61 -2.60
N MET A 69 -4.47 -16.85 -1.50
CA MET A 69 -5.82 -17.43 -1.58
C MET A 69 -6.83 -16.44 -2.18
N ASN A 70 -6.61 -15.12 -1.96
CA ASN A 70 -7.37 -14.07 -2.61
C ASN A 70 -6.51 -13.39 -3.68
N PRO A 71 -6.78 -13.58 -4.99
CA PRO A 71 -5.99 -12.99 -6.07
C PRO A 71 -6.09 -11.46 -6.14
N GLU A 72 -7.08 -10.86 -5.48
CA GLU A 72 -7.25 -9.40 -5.38
C GLU A 72 -6.30 -8.77 -4.35
N ALA A 73 -5.71 -9.59 -3.45
CA ALA A 73 -4.80 -9.13 -2.41
C ALA A 73 -3.39 -8.87 -2.96
N THR A 74 -3.23 -7.78 -3.70
CA THR A 74 -2.02 -7.47 -4.46
C THR A 74 -1.18 -6.34 -3.83
N ILE A 75 0.13 -6.37 -4.09
CA ILE A 75 1.07 -5.32 -3.69
C ILE A 75 1.13 -4.26 -4.80
N THR A 76 0.52 -3.10 -4.57
CA THR A 76 0.37 -2.04 -5.58
C THR A 76 1.45 -0.95 -5.49
N GLY A 77 1.97 -0.65 -4.31
CA GLY A 77 2.78 0.54 -4.03
C GLY A 77 4.29 0.39 -4.10
N TYR A 78 4.84 -0.81 -4.33
CA TYR A 78 6.29 -1.03 -4.24
C TYR A 78 7.07 -0.26 -5.34
N LYS A 79 6.62 -0.32 -6.59
CA LYS A 79 7.27 0.38 -7.72
C LYS A 79 7.20 1.89 -7.59
N ALA A 80 6.08 2.41 -7.10
CA ALA A 80 5.89 3.83 -6.85
C ALA A 80 6.81 4.34 -5.72
N ALA A 81 6.92 3.59 -4.62
CA ALA A 81 7.83 3.91 -3.51
C ALA A 81 9.30 3.91 -3.95
N GLU A 82 9.73 2.93 -4.75
CA GLU A 82 11.11 2.88 -5.29
C GLU A 82 11.40 4.06 -6.22
N ALA A 83 10.44 4.46 -7.05
CA ALA A 83 10.60 5.62 -7.93
C ALA A 83 10.71 6.92 -7.12
N ALA A 84 9.91 7.07 -6.06
CA ALA A 84 9.98 8.21 -5.15
C ALA A 84 11.33 8.27 -4.41
N ASP A 85 11.83 7.16 -3.90
CA ASP A 85 13.12 7.08 -3.20
C ASP A 85 14.28 7.44 -4.15
N ARG A 86 14.27 6.96 -5.39
CA ARG A 86 15.26 7.34 -6.40
C ARG A 86 15.21 8.83 -6.72
N ALA A 87 14.02 9.39 -6.91
CA ALA A 87 13.86 10.80 -7.19
C ALA A 87 14.34 11.67 -6.01
N ALA A 88 14.00 11.29 -4.77
CA ALA A 88 14.46 11.97 -3.57
C ALA A 88 16.00 11.95 -3.45
N LYS A 89 16.64 10.81 -3.75
CA LYS A 89 18.09 10.69 -3.76
C LYS A 89 18.74 11.62 -4.80
N ILE A 90 18.22 11.68 -6.03
CA ILE A 90 18.72 12.55 -7.09
C ILE A 90 18.65 14.03 -6.65
N VAL A 91 17.55 14.43 -6.02
CA VAL A 91 17.38 15.81 -5.52
C VAL A 91 18.35 16.10 -4.38
N SER A 92 18.52 15.18 -3.44
CA SER A 92 19.45 15.31 -2.30
C SER A 92 20.89 15.43 -2.76
N ASP A 93 21.34 14.60 -3.70
CA ASP A 93 22.69 14.61 -4.26
C ASP A 93 22.97 15.94 -5.00
N ALA A 94 21.99 16.45 -5.73
CA ALA A 94 22.11 17.73 -6.40
C ALA A 94 22.15 18.93 -5.44
N ALA A 95 21.38 18.88 -4.36
CA ALA A 95 21.40 19.91 -3.33
C ALA A 95 22.76 19.95 -2.61
N SER A 96 23.38 18.81 -2.38
CA SER A 96 24.74 18.71 -1.80
C SER A 96 25.78 19.34 -2.73
N ASP A 97 25.72 19.07 -4.04
CA ASP A 97 26.67 19.67 -5.00
C ASP A 97 26.56 21.20 -5.05
N VAL A 98 25.34 21.73 -4.99
CA VAL A 98 25.11 23.19 -4.94
C VAL A 98 25.71 23.81 -3.68
N LYS A 99 25.52 23.16 -2.51
CA LYS A 99 26.13 23.61 -1.24
C LYS A 99 27.63 23.62 -1.28
N GLU A 100 28.26 22.69 -2.01
CA GLU A 100 29.71 22.59 -2.18
C GLU A 100 30.23 23.51 -3.31
N GLY A 101 29.38 24.39 -3.89
CA GLY A 101 29.74 25.31 -4.95
C GLY A 101 29.99 24.67 -6.31
N ARG A 102 29.60 23.41 -6.51
CA ARG A 102 29.71 22.69 -7.78
C ARG A 102 28.64 23.16 -8.76
N LYS A 103 29.04 23.42 -10.02
CA LYS A 103 28.08 23.73 -11.08
C LYS A 103 27.34 22.49 -11.53
N ILE A 104 26.00 22.57 -11.57
CA ILE A 104 25.17 21.48 -12.09
C ILE A 104 25.36 21.41 -13.61
N SER A 105 25.80 20.26 -14.13
CA SER A 105 25.91 20.03 -15.57
C SER A 105 24.52 19.97 -16.23
N SER A 106 24.45 20.22 -17.53
CA SER A 106 23.21 20.14 -18.31
C SER A 106 22.59 18.73 -18.27
N ALA A 107 23.42 17.69 -18.26
CA ALA A 107 22.97 16.30 -18.11
C ALA A 107 22.30 16.08 -16.74
N ARG A 108 22.92 16.58 -15.66
CA ARG A 108 22.37 16.44 -14.29
C ARG A 108 21.10 17.28 -14.10
N LEU A 109 21.02 18.44 -14.75
CA LEU A 109 19.80 19.25 -14.77
C LEU A 109 18.64 18.52 -15.46
N LYS A 110 18.91 17.78 -16.54
CA LYS A 110 17.92 16.92 -17.19
C LYS A 110 17.43 15.83 -16.24
N THR A 111 18.33 15.11 -15.57
CA THR A 111 17.99 14.08 -14.59
C THR A 111 17.13 14.63 -13.45
N LEU A 112 17.43 15.84 -12.95
CA LEU A 112 16.62 16.53 -11.95
C LEU A 112 15.19 16.84 -12.43
N LYS A 113 15.06 17.33 -13.67
CA LYS A 113 13.74 17.58 -14.28
C LYS A 113 12.93 16.31 -14.44
N ASP A 114 13.56 15.22 -14.83
CA ASP A 114 12.90 13.92 -14.99
C ASP A 114 12.48 13.36 -13.62
N ALA A 115 13.31 13.51 -12.59
CA ALA A 115 12.95 13.15 -11.21
C ALA A 115 11.77 13.97 -10.67
N ALA A 116 11.76 15.30 -10.94
CA ALA A 116 10.64 16.15 -10.55
C ALA A 116 9.33 15.72 -11.21
N LYS A 117 9.33 15.42 -12.51
CA LYS A 117 8.15 14.90 -13.22
C LYS A 117 7.64 13.58 -12.62
N THR A 118 8.56 12.70 -12.22
CA THR A 118 8.18 11.44 -11.58
C THR A 118 7.49 11.68 -10.24
N LEU A 119 7.99 12.62 -9.43
CA LEU A 119 7.38 13.00 -8.16
C LEU A 119 5.99 13.64 -8.36
N ASP A 120 5.85 14.54 -9.33
CA ASP A 120 4.57 15.18 -9.65
C ASP A 120 3.52 14.14 -10.10
N ALA A 121 3.91 13.17 -10.92
CA ALA A 121 3.04 12.10 -11.36
C ALA A 121 2.55 11.24 -10.16
N LEU A 122 3.46 10.89 -9.24
CA LEU A 122 3.12 10.15 -8.03
C LEU A 122 2.20 10.94 -7.10
N ILE A 123 2.44 12.25 -6.92
CA ILE A 123 1.57 13.13 -6.12
C ILE A 123 0.17 13.16 -6.72
N THR A 124 0.06 13.32 -8.03
CA THR A 124 -1.23 13.33 -8.74
C THR A 124 -2.00 12.03 -8.58
N GLU A 125 -1.31 10.88 -8.64
CA GLU A 125 -1.89 9.56 -8.42
C GLU A 125 -2.46 9.43 -7.00
N PHE A 126 -1.68 9.82 -5.98
CA PHE A 126 -2.12 9.79 -4.58
C PHE A 126 -3.24 10.80 -4.27
N GLU A 127 -3.26 11.96 -4.91
CA GLU A 127 -4.35 12.93 -4.77
C GLU A 127 -5.64 12.45 -5.44
N GLY A 128 -5.54 11.79 -6.59
CA GLY A 128 -6.64 11.13 -7.27
C GLY A 128 -7.29 10.04 -6.41
N GLU A 129 -6.50 9.21 -5.75
CA GLU A 129 -6.99 8.21 -4.79
C GLU A 129 -7.69 8.84 -3.58
N LYS A 130 -7.16 9.96 -3.05
CA LYS A 130 -7.80 10.73 -1.96
C LYS A 130 -9.15 11.32 -2.37
N ALA A 131 -9.28 11.79 -3.60
CA ALA A 131 -10.52 12.34 -4.13
C ALA A 131 -11.60 11.25 -4.33
N ALA A 132 -11.20 10.06 -4.80
CA ALA A 132 -12.10 8.91 -4.95
C ALA A 132 -12.64 8.39 -3.60
N SER A 133 -11.84 8.49 -2.53
CA SER A 133 -12.22 8.10 -1.16
C SER A 133 -13.16 9.09 -0.47
N ARG A 134 -13.39 10.29 -1.04
CA ARG A 134 -14.17 11.38 -0.43
C ARG A 134 -15.61 11.52 -0.93
N LYS A 135 -16.18 10.56 -1.68
CA LYS A 135 -17.61 10.60 -2.01
C LYS A 135 -18.44 10.49 -0.73
N PRO A 136 -19.40 11.40 -0.49
CA PRO A 136 -20.15 11.44 0.76
C PRO A 136 -21.06 10.22 0.88
N GLN A 137 -20.85 9.45 1.94
CA GLN A 137 -21.83 8.46 2.39
C GLN A 137 -23.03 9.18 2.94
N THR A 138 -24.20 9.03 2.33
CA THR A 138 -25.48 9.40 2.90
C THR A 138 -25.72 8.57 4.16
N LYS A 139 -25.79 9.23 5.32
CA LYS A 139 -26.07 8.62 6.61
C LYS A 139 -27.47 8.00 6.65
N PRO A 140 -27.64 6.77 7.12
CA PRO A 140 -28.87 6.33 7.76
C PRO A 140 -28.85 6.79 9.23
N ALA A 141 -30.03 7.18 9.73
CA ALA A 141 -30.26 7.79 11.03
C ALA A 141 -29.92 6.87 12.21
N ALA A 142 -29.55 7.50 13.31
CA ALA A 142 -29.04 6.96 14.55
C ALA A 142 -29.94 5.95 15.24
N SER A 143 -29.31 4.86 15.74
CA SER A 143 -29.73 4.16 16.95
C SER A 143 -28.50 3.95 17.86
N ARG A 144 -28.67 4.39 19.10
CA ARG A 144 -27.66 4.56 20.16
C ARG A 144 -27.47 3.24 20.89
N ALA A 145 -26.27 2.63 20.79
CA ALA A 145 -25.76 1.72 21.80
C ALA A 145 -24.22 1.68 21.73
N GLN A 146 -23.58 2.17 22.78
CA GLN A 146 -22.15 2.04 23.01
C GLN A 146 -21.79 0.56 23.25
N LYS A 147 -20.96 0.00 22.37
CA LYS A 147 -20.10 -1.16 22.67
C LYS A 147 -18.79 -0.98 21.93
N SER A 148 -17.69 -1.31 22.59
CA SER A 148 -16.31 -1.29 22.08
C SER A 148 -16.24 -1.89 20.66
N GLN A 149 -15.89 -1.06 19.67
CA GLN A 149 -15.83 -1.48 18.27
C GLN A 149 -14.47 -2.11 17.98
N THR A 150 -14.47 -3.42 17.86
CA THR A 150 -13.45 -4.16 17.11
C THR A 150 -13.72 -3.91 15.61
N PRO A 151 -12.73 -3.60 14.77
CA PRO A 151 -12.98 -3.32 13.36
C PRO A 151 -13.53 -4.56 12.64
N THR A 152 -14.63 -4.39 11.93
CA THR A 152 -15.25 -5.43 11.08
C THR A 152 -14.57 -5.42 9.73
N ILE A 153 -14.09 -6.56 9.28
CA ILE A 153 -13.47 -6.76 7.96
C ILE A 153 -14.39 -7.65 7.15
N GLU A 154 -14.87 -7.14 6.02
CA GLU A 154 -15.64 -7.92 5.06
C GLU A 154 -14.67 -8.48 4.01
N ILE A 155 -14.46 -9.79 4.01
CA ILE A 155 -13.63 -10.49 3.03
C ILE A 155 -14.54 -11.44 2.27
N THR A 156 -14.66 -11.23 0.94
CA THR A 156 -15.34 -12.15 0.03
C THR A 156 -14.27 -13.05 -0.60
N PHE A 157 -14.41 -14.37 -0.47
CA PHE A 157 -13.55 -15.37 -1.10
C PHE A 157 -14.19 -15.86 -2.38
#